data_eacacebd821a1226657c38b9bddb64fb
#
_entry.id   eacacebd821a1226657c38b9bddb64fb
#
_cell.length_a   1.000
_cell.length_b   1.000
_cell.length_c   1.000
_cell.angle_alpha   90.00
_cell.angle_beta   90.00
_cell.angle_gamma   90.00
#
_symmetry.space_group_name_H-M   'P 1'
#
loop_
_entity.id
_entity.type
_entity.pdbx_description
1 polymer ?
#
loop_
_entity_poly.entity_id
_entity_poly.type
_entity_poly.pdbx_seq_one_letter_code
_entity_poly.pdbx_strand_id
1 'polypeptide(L)'
;MYLVGAPHPNKEAARRLLENAIERAERLVTDAEVLQEILHRYTAIRRPDAIQPTFNALLGVVDEVLPIEGQDVERARDVLLGESGLSSRDALHVAVMRRHGVRRVMTFDTTLDRAPGLERVL
;
A
#
# COMPACT_ATOMS: atom_id res chain seq x y z
N MET A 1 11.81 1.01 6.36
CA MET A 1 10.78 1.67 5.54
C MET A 1 9.62 0.71 5.31
N TYR A 2 8.41 1.17 5.49
CA TYR A 2 7.20 0.38 5.28
C TYR A 2 6.32 1.06 4.24
N LEU A 3 5.74 0.28 3.33
CA LEU A 3 4.65 0.76 2.52
C LEU A 3 3.34 0.57 3.29
N VAL A 4 2.60 1.64 3.49
CA VAL A 4 1.31 1.62 4.19
C VAL A 4 0.21 1.50 3.14
N GLY A 5 -0.55 0.40 3.22
CA GLY A 5 -1.66 0.14 2.33
C GLY A 5 -2.93 0.93 2.69
N ALA A 6 -4.00 0.67 1.94
CA ALA A 6 -5.29 1.31 2.20
C ALA A 6 -5.82 0.93 3.59
N PRO A 7 -6.54 1.84 4.27
CA PRO A 7 -7.12 1.57 5.57
C PRO A 7 -8.03 0.34 5.57
N HIS A 8 -7.95 -0.44 6.64
CA HIS A 8 -8.71 -1.66 6.83
C HIS A 8 -9.70 -1.48 7.99
N PRO A 9 -10.84 -2.22 8.01
CA PRO A 9 -11.78 -2.18 9.12
C PRO A 9 -11.18 -2.48 10.50
N ASN A 10 -10.10 -3.28 10.57
CA ASN A 10 -9.40 -3.53 11.84
C ASN A 10 -8.47 -2.38 12.18
N LYS A 11 -9.07 -1.27 12.58
CA LYS A 11 -8.35 -0.01 12.85
C LYS A 11 -7.41 -0.10 14.05
N GLU A 12 -7.73 -0.92 15.04
CA GLU A 12 -6.95 -1.01 16.28
C GLU A 12 -5.58 -1.65 16.02
N ALA A 13 -5.53 -2.77 15.29
CA ALA A 13 -4.27 -3.42 14.95
C ALA A 13 -3.40 -2.54 14.06
N ALA A 14 -4.02 -1.87 13.08
CA ALA A 14 -3.32 -0.93 12.20
C ALA A 14 -2.74 0.24 12.99
N ARG A 15 -3.52 0.81 13.93
CA ARG A 15 -3.08 1.91 14.78
C ARG A 15 -1.86 1.53 15.61
N ARG A 16 -1.86 0.33 16.22
CA ARG A 16 -0.73 -0.14 17.04
C ARG A 16 0.54 -0.27 16.22
N LEU A 17 0.45 -0.82 15.02
CA LEU A 17 1.59 -0.96 14.13
C LEU A 17 2.17 0.39 13.72
N LEU A 18 1.30 1.34 13.37
CA LEU A 18 1.72 2.69 13.01
C LEU A 18 2.38 3.39 14.19
N GLU A 19 1.82 3.30 15.39
CA GLU A 19 2.41 3.88 16.59
C GLU A 19 3.79 3.29 16.89
N ASN A 20 3.94 1.97 16.77
CA ASN A 20 5.23 1.31 16.98
C ASN A 20 6.27 1.75 15.95
N ALA A 21 5.87 1.88 14.69
CA ALA A 21 6.77 2.33 13.63
C ALA A 21 7.22 3.77 13.87
N ILE A 22 6.32 4.64 14.30
CA ILE A 22 6.62 6.04 14.62
C ILE A 22 7.59 6.11 15.80
N GLU A 23 7.35 5.34 16.87
CA GLU A 23 8.24 5.28 18.02
C GLU A 23 9.65 4.82 17.68
N ARG A 24 9.79 3.91 16.71
CA ARG A 24 11.08 3.41 16.22
C ARG A 24 11.70 4.31 15.16
N ALA A 25 11.09 5.45 14.87
CA ALA A 25 11.50 6.35 13.79
C ALA A 25 11.60 5.64 12.42
N GLU A 26 10.75 4.65 12.20
CA GLU A 26 10.65 3.96 10.92
C GLU A 26 10.02 4.88 9.88
N ARG A 27 10.59 4.88 8.68
CA ARG A 27 10.03 5.65 7.58
C ARG A 27 8.79 4.96 7.02
N LEU A 28 7.70 5.70 6.94
CA LEU A 28 6.42 5.23 6.39
C LEU A 28 6.19 5.89 5.04
N VAL A 29 5.92 5.08 4.03
CA VAL A 29 5.60 5.59 2.70
C VAL A 29 4.31 4.93 2.21
N THR A 30 3.65 5.56 1.26
CA THR A 30 2.57 4.93 0.49
C THR A 30 2.86 5.20 -0.98
N ASP A 31 2.03 4.69 -1.88
CA ASP A 31 2.17 5.03 -3.29
C ASP A 31 0.88 5.63 -3.84
N ALA A 32 0.98 6.22 -5.02
CA ALA A 32 -0.16 6.89 -5.64
C ALA A 32 -1.32 5.93 -5.93
N GLU A 33 -1.05 4.65 -6.14
CA GLU A 33 -2.08 3.63 -6.36
C GLU A 33 -2.92 3.39 -5.11
N VAL A 34 -2.33 3.47 -3.91
CA VAL A 34 -3.08 3.38 -2.65
C VAL A 34 -4.12 4.50 -2.58
N LEU A 35 -3.74 5.71 -2.98
CA LEU A 35 -4.67 6.85 -3.03
C LEU A 35 -5.80 6.59 -4.03
N GLN A 36 -5.47 6.03 -5.18
CA GLN A 36 -6.48 5.68 -6.18
C GLN A 36 -7.42 4.57 -5.67
N GLU A 37 -6.91 3.61 -4.93
CA GLU A 37 -7.75 2.57 -4.31
C GLU A 37 -8.77 3.18 -3.36
N ILE A 38 -8.39 4.19 -2.59
CA ILE A 38 -9.31 4.90 -1.70
C ILE A 38 -10.44 5.54 -2.50
N LEU A 39 -10.12 6.23 -3.59
CA LEU A 39 -11.12 6.83 -4.48
C LEU A 39 -12.04 5.76 -5.06
N HIS A 40 -11.48 4.70 -5.57
CA HIS A 40 -12.23 3.62 -6.19
C HIS A 40 -13.19 2.95 -5.20
N ARG A 41 -12.69 2.61 -4.02
CA ARG A 41 -13.47 1.94 -2.98
C ARG A 41 -14.67 2.77 -2.53
N TYR A 42 -14.45 4.02 -2.15
CA TYR A 42 -15.52 4.85 -1.59
C TYR A 42 -16.47 5.37 -2.63
N THR A 43 -16.07 5.48 -3.88
CA THR A 43 -16.97 5.72 -4.99
C THR A 43 -17.85 4.51 -5.24
N ALA A 44 -17.28 3.30 -5.25
CA ALA A 44 -18.01 2.07 -5.51
C ALA A 44 -19.09 1.78 -4.46
N ILE A 45 -18.81 2.06 -3.19
CA ILE A 45 -19.79 1.86 -2.10
C ILE A 45 -20.66 3.10 -1.83
N ARG A 46 -20.57 4.11 -2.68
CA ARG A 46 -21.34 5.36 -2.59
C ARG A 46 -21.15 6.10 -1.28
N ARG A 47 -19.90 6.18 -0.83
CA ARG A 47 -19.52 6.90 0.38
C ARG A 47 -18.45 7.95 0.08
N PRO A 48 -18.75 8.94 -0.81
CA PRO A 48 -17.78 9.99 -1.13
C PRO A 48 -17.39 10.83 0.08
N ASP A 49 -18.25 10.88 1.09
CA ASP A 49 -17.98 11.57 2.35
C ASP A 49 -16.78 10.97 3.12
N ALA A 50 -16.44 9.71 2.87
CA ALA A 50 -15.32 9.05 3.52
C ALA A 50 -13.97 9.30 2.82
N ILE A 51 -13.96 9.86 1.61
CA ILE A 51 -12.73 10.05 0.82
C ILE A 51 -11.76 11.00 1.51
N GLN A 52 -12.19 12.22 1.82
CA GLN A 52 -11.29 13.21 2.41
C GLN A 52 -10.79 12.82 3.80
N PRO A 53 -11.65 12.32 4.71
CA PRO A 53 -11.15 11.85 6.01
C PRO A 53 -10.13 10.72 5.89
N THR A 54 -10.30 9.81 4.94
CA THR A 54 -9.35 8.70 4.71
C THR A 54 -8.03 9.21 4.16
N PHE A 55 -8.08 10.15 3.20
CA PHE A 55 -6.87 10.81 2.70
C PHE A 55 -6.12 11.51 3.83
N ASN A 56 -6.83 12.26 4.66
CA ASN A 56 -6.22 12.98 5.77
C ASN A 56 -5.54 12.02 6.75
N ALA A 57 -6.18 10.91 7.06
CA ALA A 57 -5.63 9.92 7.97
C ALA A 57 -4.35 9.29 7.41
N LEU A 58 -4.35 8.91 6.14
CA LEU A 58 -3.17 8.30 5.51
C LEU A 58 -2.05 9.31 5.33
N LEU A 59 -2.33 10.46 4.74
CA LEU A 59 -1.31 11.49 4.47
C LEU A 59 -0.76 12.11 5.75
N GLY A 60 -1.50 12.03 6.85
CA GLY A 60 -1.04 12.50 8.15
C GLY A 60 0.01 11.61 8.81
N VAL A 61 0.15 10.36 8.36
CA VAL A 61 1.11 9.41 8.97
C VAL A 61 2.27 9.02 8.07
N VAL A 62 2.15 9.20 6.75
CA VAL A 62 3.23 8.84 5.83
C VAL A 62 4.19 10.01 5.60
N ASP A 63 5.45 9.66 5.40
CA ASP A 63 6.51 10.64 5.12
C ASP A 63 6.55 11.02 3.64
N GLU A 64 6.11 10.12 2.77
CA GLU A 64 6.18 10.32 1.32
C GLU A 64 5.14 9.50 0.60
N VAL A 65 4.64 10.05 -0.51
CA VAL A 65 3.81 9.31 -1.48
C VAL A 65 4.69 9.02 -2.69
N LEU A 66 4.97 7.74 -2.93
CA LEU A 66 5.80 7.31 -4.06
C LEU A 66 5.00 7.44 -5.36
N PRO A 67 5.56 8.06 -6.39
CA PRO A 67 4.86 8.19 -7.68
C PRO A 67 4.81 6.87 -8.42
N ILE A 68 3.81 6.73 -9.29
CA ILE A 68 3.72 5.63 -10.25
C ILE A 68 4.25 6.14 -11.59
N GLU A 69 5.26 5.45 -12.10
CA GLU A 69 5.84 5.77 -13.40
C GLU A 69 5.55 4.67 -14.41
N GLY A 70 5.72 4.98 -15.70
CA GLY A 70 5.51 4.00 -16.75
C GLY A 70 6.32 2.72 -16.57
N GLN A 71 7.57 2.85 -16.10
CA GLN A 71 8.40 1.68 -15.80
C GLN A 71 7.83 0.77 -14.73
N ASP A 72 7.08 1.33 -13.77
CA ASP A 72 6.44 0.54 -12.71
C ASP A 72 5.33 -0.33 -13.29
N VAL A 73 4.56 0.22 -14.22
CA VAL A 73 3.49 -0.51 -14.91
C VAL A 73 4.08 -1.63 -15.78
N GLU A 74 5.18 -1.35 -16.48
CA GLU A 74 5.87 -2.38 -17.27
C GLU A 74 6.40 -3.52 -16.41
N ARG A 75 6.97 -3.21 -15.25
CA ARG A 75 7.43 -4.21 -14.29
C ARG A 75 6.28 -4.97 -13.65
N ALA A 76 5.15 -4.30 -13.40
CA ALA A 76 3.94 -4.96 -12.92
C ALA A 76 3.43 -6.00 -13.93
N ARG A 77 3.53 -5.70 -15.22
CA ARG A 77 3.25 -6.67 -16.27
C ARG A 77 4.11 -7.93 -16.11
N ASP A 78 5.41 -7.76 -15.89
CA ASP A 78 6.33 -8.88 -15.73
C ASP A 78 6.00 -9.70 -14.46
N VAL A 79 5.64 -9.03 -13.38
CA VAL A 79 5.18 -9.69 -12.14
C VAL A 79 3.94 -10.54 -12.41
N LEU A 80 2.96 -10.00 -13.11
CA LEU A 80 1.72 -10.73 -13.43
C LEU A 80 1.96 -11.92 -14.35
N LEU A 81 2.89 -11.80 -15.29
CA LEU A 81 3.21 -12.88 -16.20
C LEU A 81 4.07 -13.97 -15.54
N GLY A 82 4.85 -13.63 -14.52
CA GLY A 82 5.72 -14.56 -13.82
C GLY A 82 5.18 -15.11 -12.52
N GLU A 83 4.37 -14.36 -11.80
CA GLU A 83 3.84 -14.70 -10.48
C GLU A 83 2.31 -14.82 -10.54
N SER A 84 1.78 -15.96 -10.09
CA SER A 84 0.33 -16.19 -10.14
C SER A 84 -0.37 -15.65 -8.90
N GLY A 85 -1.63 -15.27 -9.06
CA GLY A 85 -2.53 -14.95 -7.95
C GLY A 85 -2.50 -13.51 -7.45
N LEU A 86 -1.67 -12.65 -8.04
CA LEU A 86 -1.69 -11.23 -7.73
C LEU A 86 -2.67 -10.48 -8.62
N SER A 87 -3.36 -9.49 -8.05
CA SER A 87 -4.13 -8.53 -8.85
C SER A 87 -3.19 -7.56 -9.55
N SER A 88 -3.69 -6.83 -10.55
CA SER A 88 -2.91 -5.80 -11.22
C SER A 88 -2.46 -4.70 -10.24
N ARG A 89 -3.31 -4.35 -9.28
CA ARG A 89 -2.98 -3.37 -8.25
C ARG A 89 -1.84 -3.86 -7.36
N ASP A 90 -1.91 -5.09 -6.89
CA ASP A 90 -0.87 -5.68 -6.05
C ASP A 90 0.45 -5.79 -6.81
N ALA A 91 0.41 -6.18 -8.07
CA ALA A 91 1.60 -6.23 -8.92
C ALA A 91 2.23 -4.84 -9.07
N LEU A 92 1.42 -3.79 -9.16
CA LEU A 92 1.91 -2.42 -9.25
C LEU A 92 2.57 -1.99 -7.94
N HIS A 93 1.96 -2.29 -6.78
CA HIS A 93 2.59 -2.02 -5.48
C HIS A 93 3.92 -2.75 -5.34
N VAL A 94 3.98 -4.01 -5.75
CA VAL A 94 5.22 -4.79 -5.73
C VAL A 94 6.30 -4.14 -6.59
N ALA A 95 5.96 -3.70 -7.80
CA ALA A 95 6.90 -3.03 -8.70
C ALA A 95 7.46 -1.74 -8.09
N VAL A 96 6.59 -0.90 -7.52
CA VAL A 96 6.99 0.35 -6.87
C VAL A 96 7.87 0.06 -5.66
N MET A 97 7.49 -0.89 -4.82
CA MET A 97 8.27 -1.27 -3.64
C MET A 97 9.67 -1.73 -4.03
N ARG A 98 9.78 -2.60 -5.03
CA ARG A 98 11.08 -3.11 -5.51
C ARG A 98 11.96 -2.00 -6.06
N ARG A 99 11.38 -1.05 -6.80
CA ARG A 99 12.14 0.09 -7.33
C ARG A 99 12.72 0.97 -6.24
N HIS A 100 12.01 1.12 -5.12
CA HIS A 100 12.43 1.97 -4.00
C HIS A 100 13.11 1.19 -2.87
N GLY A 101 13.34 -0.10 -3.03
CA GLY A 101 13.98 -0.91 -1.99
C GLY A 101 13.12 -1.11 -0.74
N VAL A 102 11.80 -0.97 -0.86
CA VAL A 102 10.86 -1.21 0.23
C VAL A 102 10.51 -2.69 0.27
N ARG A 103 10.73 -3.34 1.41
CA ARG A 103 10.50 -4.78 1.56
C ARG A 103 9.35 -5.12 2.49
N ARG A 104 8.93 -4.18 3.34
CA ARG A 104 7.89 -4.40 4.35
C ARG A 104 6.64 -3.63 3.99
N VAL A 105 5.50 -4.29 4.11
CA VAL A 105 4.21 -3.70 3.77
C VAL A 105 3.22 -3.92 4.92
N MET A 106 2.52 -2.85 5.28
CA MET A 106 1.42 -2.89 6.24
C MET A 106 0.11 -3.05 5.49
N THR A 107 -0.38 -4.26 5.41
CA THR A 107 -1.65 -4.58 4.77
C THR A 107 -2.24 -5.84 5.39
N PHE A 108 -3.57 -5.92 5.40
CA PHE A 108 -4.28 -7.13 5.79
C PHE A 108 -4.50 -8.08 4.60
N ASP A 109 -4.16 -7.65 3.40
CA ASP A 109 -4.29 -8.48 2.21
C ASP A 109 -3.16 -9.50 2.14
N THR A 110 -3.50 -10.78 2.34
CA THR A 110 -2.53 -11.87 2.35
C THR A 110 -2.02 -12.23 0.96
N THR A 111 -2.60 -11.71 -0.12
CA THR A 111 -2.13 -12.01 -1.48
C THR A 111 -0.70 -11.53 -1.72
N LEU A 112 -0.26 -10.48 -1.03
CA LEU A 112 1.12 -9.99 -1.12
C LEU A 112 2.15 -10.96 -0.54
N ASP A 113 1.74 -11.94 0.26
CA ASP A 113 2.63 -13.00 0.73
C ASP A 113 3.17 -13.85 -0.44
N ARG A 114 2.51 -13.80 -1.60
CA ARG A 114 2.92 -14.51 -2.82
C ARG A 114 4.07 -13.82 -3.57
N ALA A 115 4.39 -12.58 -3.22
CA ALA A 115 5.45 -11.83 -3.87
C ALA A 115 6.79 -12.12 -3.18
N PRO A 116 7.78 -12.71 -3.87
CA PRO A 116 9.08 -13.02 -3.27
C PRO A 116 9.80 -11.76 -2.80
N GLY A 117 10.43 -11.85 -1.64
CA GLY A 117 11.25 -10.76 -1.10
C GLY A 117 10.48 -9.68 -0.35
N LEU A 118 9.16 -9.81 -0.23
CA LEU A 118 8.33 -8.87 0.55
C LEU A 118 7.86 -9.52 1.84
N GLU A 119 7.78 -8.70 2.88
CA GLU A 119 7.32 -9.13 4.21
C GLU A 119 6.08 -8.33 4.59
N ARG A 120 5.00 -9.04 4.86
CA ARG A 120 3.78 -8.44 5.36
C ARG A 120 3.85 -8.41 6.90
N VAL A 121 3.58 -7.25 7.50
CA VAL A 121 3.76 -7.02 8.93
C VAL A 121 2.44 -6.79 9.67
N LEU A 122 1.39 -7.40 9.22
CA LEU A 122 0.10 -7.39 9.95
C LEU A 122 -0.41 -8.76 10.27
#